data_6d70e12dff86297ffb7a9ec612bfd548
#
_entry.id   6d70e12dff86297ffb7a9ec612bfd548
#
_cell.length_a   1.000
_cell.length_b   1.000
_cell.length_c   1.000
_cell.angle_alpha   90.00
_cell.angle_beta   90.00
_cell.angle_gamma   90.00
#
_symmetry.space_group_name_H-M   'P 1'
#
loop_
_entity.id
_entity.type
_entity.pdbx_description
1 polymer ?
#
loop_
_entity_poly.entity_id
_entity_poly.type
_entity_poly.pdbx_seq_one_letter_code
_entity_poly.pdbx_strand_id
1 'polypeptide(L)'
;MEESKLIDCPKLIDYTKYFTPDVFKVDTFTSTRYLVKDLCYYFLSISLLCSLHLFTNNWYLYIFFYNVISFVCGFFMWCLFVIAHDCGHGTFSKDNLINNIVGEFVNSGLLLTPWYPWKMSHHLHHLNHNHIKDDYSHVWFISSKKDKVFNHLINRITYSLRWIQPFITWPMYLYLGQPDGGHLFLFGRLWKGKSTKEYARGYLSSCTTLISMYLHYKYVGWIYVLPWIWYGWWLFSVTYLQHHHDGQVVYNKNWNYVDGAMQTIDRSYGILIDEASHHITDCHVVHHLAFTKIPHYHLRKATDQLVKGLKENGLINTYKYQFTGVFDIFPYFWNHWFFIDNVD
;
A
#
# COMPACT_ATOMS: atom_id res chain seq x y z
N MET A 1 -39.92 1.94 -6.60
CA MET A 1 -38.73 2.52 -7.25
C MET A 1 -38.49 3.84 -6.54
N GLU A 2 -37.68 3.81 -5.49
CA GLU A 2 -37.19 5.05 -4.85
C GLU A 2 -36.01 5.55 -5.69
N GLU A 3 -36.18 6.76 -6.23
CA GLU A 3 -35.08 7.50 -6.84
C GLU A 3 -33.96 7.64 -5.81
N SER A 4 -32.81 7.03 -6.07
CA SER A 4 -31.60 7.32 -5.31
C SER A 4 -31.28 8.80 -5.50
N LYS A 5 -31.60 9.62 -4.50
CA LYS A 5 -31.13 11.00 -4.45
C LYS A 5 -29.63 10.96 -4.58
N LEU A 6 -29.11 11.40 -5.75
CA LEU A 6 -27.74 11.83 -5.91
C LEU A 6 -27.48 12.81 -4.76
N ILE A 7 -26.61 12.44 -3.84
CA ILE A 7 -26.17 13.33 -2.78
C ILE A 7 -25.45 14.46 -3.51
N ASP A 8 -26.05 15.66 -3.51
CA ASP A 8 -25.40 16.87 -3.98
C ASP A 8 -24.02 16.94 -3.33
N CYS A 9 -22.98 16.78 -4.16
CA CYS A 9 -21.61 16.89 -3.68
C CYS A 9 -21.40 18.32 -3.22
N PRO A 10 -21.12 18.57 -1.94
CA PRO A 10 -20.93 19.94 -1.48
C PRO A 10 -19.75 20.54 -2.23
N LYS A 11 -19.91 21.77 -2.75
CA LYS A 11 -18.83 22.59 -3.32
C LYS A 11 -17.57 22.36 -2.52
N LEU A 12 -16.44 22.07 -3.20
CA LEU A 12 -15.11 21.77 -2.65
C LEU A 12 -14.96 22.20 -1.18
N ILE A 13 -15.19 21.27 -0.28
CA ILE A 13 -15.00 21.55 1.14
C ILE A 13 -13.50 21.61 1.35
N ASP A 14 -13.02 22.73 1.83
CA ASP A 14 -11.65 22.86 2.27
C ASP A 14 -11.49 22.06 3.58
N TYR A 15 -11.16 20.78 3.45
CA TYR A 15 -10.93 19.90 4.60
C TYR A 15 -9.67 20.28 5.38
N THR A 16 -8.77 21.10 4.81
CA THR A 16 -7.55 21.53 5.49
C THR A 16 -7.86 22.33 6.74
N LYS A 17 -9.00 23.00 6.82
CA LYS A 17 -9.46 23.74 8.00
C LYS A 17 -9.69 22.88 9.25
N TYR A 18 -9.83 21.56 9.08
CA TYR A 18 -10.02 20.66 10.22
C TYR A 18 -8.68 20.30 10.88
N PHE A 19 -7.55 20.47 10.19
CA PHE A 19 -6.26 20.06 10.68
C PHE A 19 -5.53 21.21 11.39
N THR A 20 -4.96 20.92 12.56
CA THR A 20 -4.04 21.85 13.20
C THR A 20 -2.66 21.80 12.53
N PRO A 21 -1.91 22.94 12.50
CA PRO A 21 -0.64 23.00 11.77
C PRO A 21 0.42 22.00 12.23
N ASP A 22 0.33 21.52 13.46
CA ASP A 22 1.31 20.60 14.05
C ASP A 22 1.25 19.19 13.43
N VAL A 23 0.11 18.75 12.88
CA VAL A 23 0.03 17.45 12.21
C VAL A 23 0.86 17.38 10.92
N PHE A 24 1.21 18.53 10.33
CA PHE A 24 2.09 18.65 9.16
C PHE A 24 3.58 18.76 9.51
N LYS A 25 3.91 18.75 10.80
CA LYS A 25 5.31 18.94 11.25
C LYS A 25 6.11 17.68 10.99
N VAL A 26 7.03 17.76 10.03
CA VAL A 26 8.01 16.71 9.77
C VAL A 26 9.15 16.81 10.77
N ASP A 27 9.43 15.73 11.49
CA ASP A 27 10.54 15.60 12.44
C ASP A 27 11.37 14.34 12.10
N THR A 28 12.56 14.59 11.52
CA THR A 28 13.48 13.53 11.08
C THR A 28 13.94 12.64 12.24
N PHE A 29 14.09 13.18 13.44
CA PHE A 29 14.49 12.39 14.61
C PHE A 29 13.40 11.38 15.00
N THR A 30 12.16 11.82 15.05
CA THR A 30 11.01 10.93 15.31
C THR A 30 10.91 9.85 14.23
N SER A 31 11.00 10.22 12.95
CA SER A 31 10.99 9.27 11.84
C SER A 31 12.12 8.24 11.95
N THR A 32 13.32 8.66 12.31
CA THR A 32 14.47 7.77 12.51
C THR A 32 14.25 6.79 13.68
N ARG A 33 13.61 7.22 14.76
CA ARG A 33 13.27 6.30 15.86
C ARG A 33 12.33 5.18 15.42
N TYR A 34 11.33 5.50 14.60
CA TYR A 34 10.43 4.49 14.02
C TYR A 34 11.19 3.56 13.07
N LEU A 35 12.03 4.09 12.19
CA LEU A 35 12.90 3.28 11.33
C LEU A 35 13.76 2.29 12.13
N VAL A 36 14.45 2.77 13.17
CA VAL A 36 15.30 1.91 14.01
C VAL A 36 14.47 0.83 14.71
N LYS A 37 13.30 1.18 15.25
CA LYS A 37 12.38 0.21 15.86
C LYS A 37 12.03 -0.91 14.88
N ASP A 38 11.62 -0.57 13.68
CA ASP A 38 11.17 -1.54 12.68
C ASP A 38 12.34 -2.38 12.12
N LEU A 39 13.52 -1.77 11.97
CA LEU A 39 14.76 -2.52 11.65
C LEU A 39 15.09 -3.55 12.72
N CYS A 40 14.93 -3.20 14.00
CA CYS A 40 15.14 -4.16 15.09
C CYS A 40 14.18 -5.35 15.00
N TYR A 41 12.90 -5.12 14.77
CA TYR A 41 11.92 -6.21 14.62
C TYR A 41 12.18 -7.06 13.36
N TYR A 42 12.51 -6.42 12.25
CA TYR A 42 12.88 -7.12 11.01
C TYR A 42 14.10 -8.02 11.22
N PHE A 43 15.22 -7.47 11.73
CA PHE A 43 16.44 -8.25 11.94
C PHE A 43 16.29 -9.33 13.01
N LEU A 44 15.50 -9.08 14.06
CA LEU A 44 15.18 -10.11 15.05
C LEU A 44 14.43 -11.27 14.41
N SER A 45 13.41 -10.99 13.60
CA SER A 45 12.62 -12.04 12.94
C SER A 45 13.42 -12.82 11.89
N ILE A 46 14.28 -12.17 11.10
CA ILE A 46 15.20 -12.85 10.17
C ILE A 46 16.23 -13.71 10.94
N SER A 47 16.81 -13.18 12.01
CA SER A 47 17.75 -13.93 12.86
C SER A 47 17.09 -15.17 13.45
N LEU A 48 15.86 -15.05 13.90
CA LEU A 48 15.09 -16.18 14.45
C LEU A 48 14.81 -17.23 13.37
N LEU A 49 14.46 -16.83 12.15
CA LEU A 49 14.31 -17.76 11.01
C LEU A 49 15.60 -18.48 10.69
N CYS A 50 16.73 -17.77 10.60
CA CYS A 50 18.03 -18.36 10.30
C CYS A 50 18.48 -19.33 11.39
N SER A 51 18.14 -19.10 12.66
CA SER A 51 18.51 -19.95 13.79
C SER A 51 17.49 -21.01 14.15
N LEU A 52 16.36 -21.09 13.45
CA LEU A 52 15.26 -22.00 13.80
C LEU A 52 15.71 -23.48 13.87
N HIS A 53 16.67 -23.91 13.05
CA HIS A 53 17.24 -25.25 13.05
C HIS A 53 17.95 -25.62 14.38
N LEU A 54 18.33 -24.61 15.18
CA LEU A 54 18.93 -24.83 16.51
C LEU A 54 17.89 -25.17 17.59
N PHE A 55 16.62 -24.83 17.35
CA PHE A 55 15.55 -24.99 18.36
C PHE A 55 14.77 -26.28 18.18
N THR A 56 14.79 -26.93 17.01
CA THR A 56 14.05 -28.16 16.77
C THR A 56 14.67 -29.00 15.66
N ASN A 57 14.80 -30.31 15.92
CA ASN A 57 15.13 -31.32 14.93
C ASN A 57 13.87 -31.99 14.34
N ASN A 58 12.70 -31.69 14.88
CA ASN A 58 11.43 -32.20 14.36
C ASN A 58 11.01 -31.35 13.16
N TRP A 59 10.98 -31.95 11.98
CA TRP A 59 10.72 -31.25 10.72
C TRP A 59 9.28 -30.69 10.63
N TYR A 60 8.29 -31.31 11.28
CA TYR A 60 6.92 -30.77 11.34
C TYR A 60 6.88 -29.47 12.15
N LEU A 61 7.53 -29.46 13.32
CA LEU A 61 7.65 -28.25 14.13
C LEU A 61 8.47 -27.18 13.42
N TYR A 62 9.54 -27.58 12.72
CA TYR A 62 10.34 -26.66 11.91
C TYR A 62 9.47 -25.97 10.85
N ILE A 63 8.73 -26.72 10.03
CA ILE A 63 7.85 -26.16 8.99
C ILE A 63 6.77 -25.28 9.62
N PHE A 64 6.16 -25.70 10.71
CA PHE A 64 5.15 -24.90 11.42
C PHE A 64 5.71 -23.55 11.86
N PHE A 65 6.80 -23.56 12.61
CA PHE A 65 7.42 -22.31 13.10
C PHE A 65 8.00 -21.47 11.97
N TYR A 66 8.56 -22.09 10.95
CA TYR A 66 9.06 -21.38 9.78
C TYR A 66 7.94 -20.57 9.09
N ASN A 67 6.75 -21.15 8.93
CA ASN A 67 5.61 -20.44 8.33
C ASN A 67 5.11 -19.31 9.25
N VAL A 68 4.94 -19.55 10.56
CA VAL A 68 4.48 -18.55 11.52
C VAL A 68 5.44 -17.37 11.60
N ILE A 69 6.75 -17.64 11.75
CA ILE A 69 7.75 -16.59 11.85
C ILE A 69 7.91 -15.86 10.52
N SER A 70 7.78 -16.55 9.38
CA SER A 70 7.79 -15.92 8.05
C SER A 70 6.62 -14.95 7.87
N PHE A 71 5.42 -15.31 8.34
CA PHE A 71 4.25 -14.42 8.30
C PHE A 71 4.48 -13.15 9.14
N VAL A 72 5.02 -13.30 10.35
CA VAL A 72 5.36 -12.18 11.25
C VAL A 72 6.50 -11.34 10.66
N CYS A 73 7.52 -11.98 10.09
CA CYS A 73 8.62 -11.27 9.41
C CYS A 73 8.11 -10.46 8.21
N GLY A 74 7.23 -11.04 7.38
CA GLY A 74 6.58 -10.33 6.28
C GLY A 74 5.78 -9.12 6.74
N PHE A 75 5.14 -9.21 7.91
CA PHE A 75 4.48 -8.06 8.53
C PHE A 75 5.46 -6.95 8.90
N PHE A 76 6.59 -7.27 9.54
CA PHE A 76 7.61 -6.25 9.85
C PHE A 76 8.30 -5.69 8.63
N MET A 77 8.46 -6.48 7.55
CA MET A 77 8.88 -5.95 6.25
C MET A 77 7.88 -4.93 5.70
N TRP A 78 6.59 -5.17 5.86
CA TRP A 78 5.55 -4.20 5.49
C TRP A 78 5.57 -2.95 6.39
N CYS A 79 5.81 -3.06 7.70
CA CYS A 79 6.02 -1.90 8.56
C CYS A 79 7.22 -1.03 8.08
N LEU A 80 8.34 -1.67 7.73
CA LEU A 80 9.47 -0.97 7.09
C LEU A 80 9.09 -0.30 5.77
N PHE A 81 8.24 -0.96 4.96
CA PHE A 81 7.72 -0.35 3.74
C PHE A 81 6.95 0.94 4.04
N VAL A 82 6.17 1.03 5.12
CA VAL A 82 5.47 2.26 5.52
C VAL A 82 6.45 3.40 5.82
N ILE A 83 7.60 3.11 6.43
CA ILE A 83 8.68 4.11 6.60
C ILE A 83 9.24 4.58 5.26
N ALA A 84 9.52 3.65 4.34
CA ALA A 84 9.99 4.01 3.00
C ALA A 84 8.91 4.77 2.21
N HIS A 85 7.65 4.43 2.39
CA HIS A 85 6.50 5.12 1.82
C HIS A 85 6.47 6.61 2.25
N ASP A 86 6.68 6.91 3.53
CA ASP A 86 6.84 8.29 4.01
C ASP A 86 8.04 9.00 3.36
N CYS A 87 9.15 8.28 3.15
CA CYS A 87 10.27 8.83 2.36
C CYS A 87 9.83 9.20 0.94
N GLY A 88 8.95 8.40 0.32
CA GLY A 88 8.37 8.65 -1.00
C GLY A 88 7.61 9.97 -1.06
N HIS A 89 6.89 10.30 -0.02
CA HIS A 89 6.11 11.52 0.13
C HIS A 89 6.91 12.74 0.63
N GLY A 90 8.14 12.52 1.12
CA GLY A 90 8.96 13.57 1.70
C GLY A 90 8.53 13.93 3.13
N THR A 91 7.88 13.01 3.84
CA THR A 91 7.40 13.19 5.22
C THR A 91 8.29 12.51 6.26
N PHE A 92 9.26 11.69 5.85
CA PHE A 92 10.30 11.19 6.75
C PHE A 92 11.28 12.28 7.18
N SER A 93 11.73 13.12 6.22
CA SER A 93 12.64 14.26 6.46
C SER A 93 12.27 15.43 5.56
N LYS A 94 12.61 16.64 6.01
CA LYS A 94 12.57 17.86 5.16
C LYS A 94 13.66 17.84 4.08
N ASP A 95 14.73 17.06 4.28
CA ASP A 95 15.81 16.88 3.32
C ASP A 95 15.49 15.73 2.36
N ASN A 96 15.33 16.07 1.08
CA ASN A 96 15.07 15.11 0.03
C ASN A 96 16.20 14.08 -0.18
N LEU A 97 17.45 14.43 0.14
CA LEU A 97 18.55 13.48 0.05
C LEU A 97 18.40 12.38 1.08
N ILE A 98 18.05 12.72 2.32
CA ILE A 98 17.78 11.77 3.40
C ILE A 98 16.62 10.84 3.00
N ASN A 99 15.53 11.40 2.50
CA ASN A 99 14.38 10.61 2.02
C ASN A 99 14.79 9.61 0.93
N ASN A 100 15.60 10.02 -0.04
CA ASN A 100 16.04 9.12 -1.11
C ASN A 100 17.01 8.04 -0.60
N ILE A 101 17.96 8.38 0.28
CA ILE A 101 18.92 7.41 0.84
C ILE A 101 18.17 6.36 1.68
N VAL A 102 17.29 6.79 2.58
CA VAL A 102 16.52 5.87 3.44
C VAL A 102 15.56 5.02 2.58
N GLY A 103 14.88 5.63 1.62
CA GLY A 103 13.99 4.92 0.71
C GLY A 103 14.72 3.87 -0.13
N GLU A 104 15.89 4.18 -0.71
CA GLU A 104 16.72 3.21 -1.43
C GLU A 104 17.21 2.08 -0.51
N PHE A 105 17.71 2.43 0.67
CA PHE A 105 18.18 1.44 1.64
C PHE A 105 17.07 0.46 2.04
N VAL A 106 15.91 0.98 2.40
CA VAL A 106 14.79 0.13 2.84
C VAL A 106 14.16 -0.61 1.66
N ASN A 107 13.66 0.11 0.64
CA ASN A 107 12.93 -0.54 -0.45
C ASN A 107 13.83 -1.37 -1.35
N SER A 108 14.87 -0.77 -1.95
CA SER A 108 15.73 -1.49 -2.89
C SER A 108 16.67 -2.46 -2.17
N GLY A 109 17.18 -2.05 -0.99
CA GLY A 109 18.14 -2.81 -0.22
C GLY A 109 17.53 -3.98 0.55
N LEU A 110 16.54 -3.72 1.38
CA LEU A 110 15.97 -4.72 2.28
C LEU A 110 14.74 -5.41 1.70
N LEU A 111 13.81 -4.66 1.10
CA LEU A 111 12.51 -5.19 0.65
C LEU A 111 12.52 -5.67 -0.80
N LEU A 112 13.65 -5.56 -1.50
CA LEU A 112 13.85 -5.97 -2.89
C LEU A 112 12.82 -5.32 -3.85
N THR A 113 12.49 -4.06 -3.57
CA THR A 113 11.52 -3.26 -4.30
C THR A 113 12.20 -2.02 -4.87
N PRO A 114 12.34 -1.87 -6.20
CA PRO A 114 13.02 -0.72 -6.78
C PRO A 114 12.40 0.61 -6.32
N TRP A 115 13.14 1.40 -5.55
CA TRP A 115 12.65 2.58 -4.86
C TRP A 115 12.10 3.67 -5.77
N TYR A 116 12.91 4.12 -6.74
CA TYR A 116 12.53 5.27 -7.56
C TYR A 116 11.34 4.98 -8.48
N PRO A 117 11.28 3.83 -9.18
CA PRO A 117 10.10 3.44 -9.97
C PRO A 117 8.84 3.35 -9.12
N TRP A 118 8.93 2.70 -7.94
CA TRP A 118 7.81 2.61 -7.02
C TRP A 118 7.34 4.00 -6.56
N LYS A 119 8.25 4.88 -6.16
CA LYS A 119 7.94 6.25 -5.75
C LYS A 119 7.20 7.01 -6.83
N MET A 120 7.62 6.88 -8.10
CA MET A 120 6.94 7.53 -9.23
C MET A 120 5.53 7.00 -9.44
N SER A 121 5.36 5.69 -9.45
CA SER A 121 4.08 5.04 -9.62
C SER A 121 3.10 5.45 -8.51
N HIS A 122 3.55 5.36 -7.28
CA HIS A 122 2.77 5.71 -6.10
C HIS A 122 2.38 7.19 -6.06
N HIS A 123 3.28 8.09 -6.48
CA HIS A 123 2.94 9.51 -6.64
C HIS A 123 1.85 9.75 -7.67
N LEU A 124 1.89 9.06 -8.81
CA LEU A 124 0.84 9.15 -9.83
C LEU A 124 -0.49 8.60 -9.33
N HIS A 125 -0.48 7.54 -8.53
CA HIS A 125 -1.66 7.04 -7.84
C HIS A 125 -2.29 8.12 -6.95
N HIS A 126 -1.52 8.77 -6.09
CA HIS A 126 -2.04 9.84 -5.23
C HIS A 126 -2.54 11.06 -6.01
N LEU A 127 -1.97 11.35 -7.17
CA LEU A 127 -2.47 12.45 -8.03
C LEU A 127 -3.81 12.15 -8.69
N ASN A 128 -4.11 10.88 -8.95
CA ASN A 128 -5.24 10.47 -9.77
C ASN A 128 -6.09 9.37 -9.11
N HIS A 129 -5.94 9.18 -7.80
CA HIS A 129 -6.61 8.09 -7.09
C HIS A 129 -8.13 8.09 -7.38
N ASN A 130 -8.65 6.89 -7.59
CA ASN A 130 -10.05 6.63 -7.92
C ASN A 130 -10.53 7.22 -9.27
N HIS A 131 -9.60 7.66 -10.16
CA HIS A 131 -9.93 8.01 -11.54
C HIS A 131 -9.82 6.78 -12.43
N ILE A 132 -10.89 6.48 -13.21
CA ILE A 132 -11.02 5.21 -13.94
C ILE A 132 -9.89 4.93 -14.96
N LYS A 133 -9.22 5.97 -15.49
CA LYS A 133 -8.18 5.86 -16.53
C LYS A 133 -6.80 6.23 -16.04
N ASP A 134 -6.71 7.23 -15.14
CA ASP A 134 -5.44 7.87 -14.79
C ASP A 134 -4.89 7.35 -13.48
N ASP A 135 -5.72 6.77 -12.60
CA ASP A 135 -5.28 5.90 -11.51
C ASP A 135 -5.00 4.50 -12.06
N TYR A 136 -3.86 4.34 -12.71
CA TYR A 136 -3.50 3.05 -13.32
C TYR A 136 -2.72 2.11 -12.41
N SER A 137 -2.54 2.47 -11.14
CA SER A 137 -2.07 1.53 -10.11
C SER A 137 -3.17 0.57 -9.67
N HIS A 138 -4.44 0.94 -9.87
CA HIS A 138 -5.60 0.09 -9.60
C HIS A 138 -6.35 -0.28 -10.88
N VAL A 139 -6.71 -1.57 -11.01
CA VAL A 139 -7.53 -2.06 -12.12
C VAL A 139 -8.99 -2.06 -11.67
N TRP A 140 -9.82 -1.26 -12.35
CA TRP A 140 -11.23 -1.13 -12.05
C TRP A 140 -12.07 -2.08 -12.91
N PHE A 141 -12.75 -3.04 -12.28
CA PHE A 141 -13.70 -3.93 -12.95
C PHE A 141 -15.11 -3.36 -12.82
N ILE A 142 -15.73 -2.99 -13.95
CA ILE A 142 -17.04 -2.36 -13.98
C ILE A 142 -18.12 -3.43 -14.16
N SER A 143 -19.16 -3.45 -13.28
CA SER A 143 -20.24 -4.44 -13.29
C SER A 143 -20.99 -4.50 -14.61
N SER A 144 -21.31 -3.39 -15.22
CA SER A 144 -21.98 -3.35 -16.53
C SER A 144 -21.18 -3.97 -17.68
N LYS A 145 -19.88 -4.23 -17.48
CA LYS A 145 -18.98 -4.89 -18.44
C LYS A 145 -18.61 -6.33 -18.01
N LYS A 146 -19.24 -6.87 -16.98
CA LYS A 146 -18.89 -8.17 -16.39
C LYS A 146 -18.81 -9.29 -17.43
N ASP A 147 -19.78 -9.40 -18.30
CA ASP A 147 -19.81 -10.44 -19.34
C ASP A 147 -18.63 -10.27 -20.31
N LYS A 148 -18.29 -9.04 -20.72
CA LYS A 148 -17.12 -8.78 -21.56
C LYS A 148 -15.82 -9.14 -20.87
N VAL A 149 -15.70 -8.85 -19.57
CA VAL A 149 -14.54 -9.21 -18.76
C VAL A 149 -14.38 -10.73 -18.70
N PHE A 150 -15.48 -11.48 -18.51
CA PHE A 150 -15.46 -12.95 -18.45
C PHE A 150 -15.40 -13.66 -19.80
N ASN A 151 -15.53 -12.96 -20.92
CA ASN A 151 -15.27 -13.53 -22.24
C ASN A 151 -13.78 -13.88 -22.45
N HIS A 152 -12.88 -13.25 -21.70
CA HIS A 152 -11.45 -13.59 -21.72
C HIS A 152 -11.15 -14.73 -20.74
N LEU A 153 -10.53 -15.80 -21.26
CA LEU A 153 -10.17 -16.98 -20.45
C LEU A 153 -9.30 -16.61 -19.24
N ILE A 154 -8.34 -15.71 -19.42
CA ILE A 154 -7.45 -15.25 -18.35
C ILE A 154 -8.24 -14.62 -17.20
N ASN A 155 -9.26 -13.82 -17.49
CA ASN A 155 -10.08 -13.18 -16.46
C ASN A 155 -10.92 -14.20 -15.69
N ARG A 156 -11.42 -15.27 -16.36
CA ARG A 156 -12.09 -16.38 -15.69
C ARG A 156 -11.16 -17.14 -14.76
N ILE A 157 -9.94 -17.42 -15.21
CA ILE A 157 -8.92 -18.08 -14.39
C ILE A 157 -8.58 -17.20 -13.19
N THR A 158 -8.33 -15.90 -13.40
CA THR A 158 -8.02 -14.94 -12.35
C THR A 158 -9.15 -14.84 -11.32
N TYR A 159 -10.40 -14.82 -11.78
CA TYR A 159 -11.57 -14.83 -10.88
C TYR A 159 -11.66 -16.13 -10.08
N SER A 160 -11.45 -17.26 -10.70
CA SER A 160 -11.48 -18.57 -10.01
C SER A 160 -10.37 -18.72 -8.99
N LEU A 161 -9.23 -18.07 -9.23
CA LEU A 161 -8.04 -18.07 -8.36
C LEU A 161 -7.91 -16.77 -7.55
N ARG A 162 -8.99 -16.05 -7.31
CA ARG A 162 -8.94 -14.73 -6.64
C ARG A 162 -8.33 -14.76 -5.25
N TRP A 163 -8.43 -15.85 -4.54
CA TRP A 163 -7.82 -16.06 -3.23
C TRP A 163 -6.28 -16.09 -3.26
N ILE A 164 -5.68 -16.42 -4.42
CA ILE A 164 -4.23 -16.43 -4.60
C ILE A 164 -3.66 -15.05 -4.99
N GLN A 165 -4.53 -14.12 -5.42
CA GLN A 165 -4.10 -12.80 -5.86
C GLN A 165 -3.19 -12.07 -4.88
N PRO A 166 -3.46 -12.03 -3.56
CA PRO A 166 -2.57 -11.37 -2.62
C PRO A 166 -1.13 -11.87 -2.64
N PHE A 167 -0.92 -13.11 -3.09
CA PHE A 167 0.42 -13.72 -3.16
C PHE A 167 1.14 -13.45 -4.48
N ILE A 168 0.41 -13.29 -5.58
CA ILE A 168 1.00 -13.19 -6.92
C ILE A 168 1.00 -11.78 -7.48
N THR A 169 0.09 -10.91 -7.05
CA THR A 169 -0.06 -9.57 -7.62
C THR A 169 1.18 -8.71 -7.39
N TRP A 170 1.79 -8.78 -6.21
CA TRP A 170 2.99 -8.03 -5.90
C TRP A 170 4.19 -8.38 -6.80
N PRO A 171 4.57 -9.67 -6.98
CA PRO A 171 5.56 -10.04 -7.98
C PRO A 171 5.19 -9.62 -9.40
N MET A 172 3.93 -9.73 -9.80
CA MET A 172 3.47 -9.28 -11.12
C MET A 172 3.61 -7.77 -11.30
N TYR A 173 3.27 -7.00 -10.29
CA TYR A 173 3.44 -5.56 -10.27
C TYR A 173 4.92 -5.17 -10.43
N LEU A 174 5.81 -5.75 -9.63
CA LEU A 174 7.23 -5.42 -9.64
C LEU A 174 7.96 -5.85 -10.92
N TYR A 175 7.71 -7.05 -11.40
CA TYR A 175 8.52 -7.66 -12.47
C TYR A 175 7.87 -7.55 -13.84
N LEU A 176 6.55 -7.72 -13.92
CA LEU A 176 5.80 -7.69 -15.18
C LEU A 176 5.18 -6.32 -15.48
N GLY A 177 5.26 -5.37 -14.55
CA GLY A 177 4.75 -4.02 -14.73
C GLY A 177 3.23 -3.94 -14.89
N GLN A 178 2.50 -4.80 -14.20
CA GLN A 178 1.04 -4.78 -14.22
C GLN A 178 0.53 -4.08 -12.94
N PRO A 179 -0.34 -3.06 -13.08
CA PRO A 179 -0.94 -2.55 -14.33
C PRO A 179 -0.23 -1.33 -14.95
N ASP A 180 0.71 -0.69 -14.26
CA ASP A 180 1.17 0.68 -14.58
C ASP A 180 2.50 0.78 -15.33
N GLY A 181 3.26 -0.29 -15.42
CA GLY A 181 4.56 -0.35 -16.07
C GLY A 181 5.68 -0.87 -15.18
N GLY A 182 6.78 -1.29 -15.79
CA GLY A 182 7.85 -2.02 -15.11
C GLY A 182 8.57 -1.21 -14.04
N HIS A 183 8.74 -1.81 -12.87
CA HIS A 183 9.52 -1.25 -11.78
C HIS A 183 10.96 -1.75 -11.79
N LEU A 184 11.17 -3.05 -11.95
CA LEU A 184 12.51 -3.62 -12.04
C LEU A 184 13.10 -3.44 -13.43
N PHE A 185 12.30 -3.62 -14.48
CA PHE A 185 12.66 -3.40 -15.88
C PHE A 185 11.87 -2.21 -16.40
N LEU A 186 12.56 -1.14 -16.80
CA LEU A 186 11.96 0.17 -17.05
C LEU A 186 11.23 0.25 -18.40
N PHE A 187 9.98 -0.19 -18.43
CA PHE A 187 9.13 -0.19 -19.61
C PHE A 187 7.66 0.19 -19.29
N GLY A 188 6.85 0.41 -20.33
CA GLY A 188 5.41 0.63 -20.21
C GLY A 188 5.02 2.08 -19.90
N ARG A 189 3.79 2.26 -19.40
CA ARG A 189 3.15 3.56 -19.20
C ARG A 189 3.93 4.47 -18.26
N LEU A 190 4.45 3.91 -17.17
CA LEU A 190 5.20 4.63 -16.14
C LEU A 190 6.40 5.39 -16.71
N TRP A 191 7.04 4.83 -17.74
CA TRP A 191 8.29 5.36 -18.30
C TRP A 191 8.11 6.20 -19.56
N LYS A 192 6.91 6.22 -20.13
CA LYS A 192 6.63 6.99 -21.34
C LYS A 192 6.84 8.49 -21.11
N GLY A 193 7.73 9.10 -21.90
CA GLY A 193 8.02 10.53 -21.84
C GLY A 193 8.95 10.97 -20.69
N LYS A 194 9.54 10.02 -19.96
CA LYS A 194 10.48 10.31 -18.89
C LYS A 194 11.82 10.79 -19.41
N SER A 195 12.48 11.67 -18.65
CA SER A 195 13.79 12.21 -18.97
C SER A 195 14.92 11.19 -18.73
N THR A 196 16.08 11.41 -19.37
CA THR A 196 17.30 10.61 -19.13
C THR A 196 17.67 10.54 -17.64
N LYS A 197 17.48 11.64 -16.91
CA LYS A 197 17.74 11.69 -15.46
C LYS A 197 16.81 10.78 -14.66
N GLU A 198 15.54 10.70 -15.03
CA GLU A 198 14.55 9.80 -14.40
C GLU A 198 14.89 8.34 -14.72
N TYR A 199 15.24 8.04 -15.97
CA TYR A 199 15.74 6.70 -16.33
C TYR A 199 16.99 6.31 -15.57
N ALA A 200 17.98 7.21 -15.44
CA ALA A 200 19.20 6.94 -14.68
C ALA A 200 18.91 6.60 -13.20
N ARG A 201 17.99 7.31 -12.58
CA ARG A 201 17.53 7.00 -11.21
C ARG A 201 16.80 5.67 -11.12
N GLY A 202 15.94 5.38 -12.10
CA GLY A 202 15.26 4.09 -12.17
C GLY A 202 16.24 2.94 -12.30
N TYR A 203 17.22 3.04 -13.20
CA TYR A 203 18.29 2.03 -13.34
C TYR A 203 19.12 1.88 -12.07
N LEU A 204 19.44 2.98 -11.38
CA LEU A 204 20.15 2.90 -10.10
C LEU A 204 19.36 2.05 -9.10
N SER A 205 18.07 2.33 -8.90
CA SER A 205 17.21 1.55 -8.00
C SER A 205 17.10 0.08 -8.44
N SER A 206 16.95 -0.18 -9.74
CA SER A 206 16.91 -1.54 -10.28
C SER A 206 18.22 -2.30 -10.03
N CYS A 207 19.37 -1.68 -10.28
CA CYS A 207 20.67 -2.28 -10.02
C CYS A 207 20.87 -2.53 -8.52
N THR A 208 20.51 -1.58 -7.66
CA THR A 208 20.55 -1.76 -6.19
C THR A 208 19.70 -2.96 -5.78
N THR A 209 18.48 -3.07 -6.31
CA THR A 209 17.59 -4.20 -6.02
C THR A 209 18.18 -5.53 -6.48
N LEU A 210 18.73 -5.62 -7.70
CA LEU A 210 19.32 -6.85 -8.22
C LEU A 210 20.58 -7.28 -7.42
N ILE A 211 21.43 -6.33 -7.03
CA ILE A 211 22.57 -6.57 -6.15
C ILE A 211 22.09 -7.10 -4.81
N SER A 212 21.05 -6.46 -4.24
CA SER A 212 20.46 -6.88 -2.95
C SER A 212 19.84 -8.27 -3.03
N MET A 213 19.15 -8.61 -4.13
CA MET A 213 18.64 -9.99 -4.36
C MET A 213 19.77 -11.01 -4.35
N TYR A 214 20.88 -10.71 -5.04
CA TYR A 214 22.05 -11.59 -5.04
C TYR A 214 22.64 -11.75 -3.63
N LEU A 215 22.78 -10.66 -2.87
CA LEU A 215 23.32 -10.69 -1.50
C LEU A 215 22.39 -11.47 -0.55
N HIS A 216 21.07 -11.26 -0.64
CA HIS A 216 20.09 -12.03 0.15
C HIS A 216 20.17 -13.52 -0.19
N TYR A 217 20.23 -13.88 -1.48
CA TYR A 217 20.41 -15.26 -1.90
C TYR A 217 21.70 -15.87 -1.34
N LYS A 218 22.81 -15.15 -1.42
CA LYS A 218 24.14 -15.61 -0.99
C LYS A 218 24.25 -15.80 0.54
N TYR A 219 23.68 -14.89 1.33
CA TYR A 219 23.89 -14.86 2.78
C TYR A 219 22.70 -15.35 3.61
N VAL A 220 21.49 -15.25 3.11
CA VAL A 220 20.26 -15.68 3.79
C VAL A 220 19.65 -16.91 3.10
N GLY A 221 19.89 -17.07 1.80
CA GLY A 221 19.40 -18.19 1.01
C GLY A 221 17.88 -18.15 0.79
N TRP A 222 17.30 -19.32 0.59
CA TRP A 222 15.87 -19.47 0.32
C TRP A 222 14.97 -19.14 1.51
N ILE A 223 15.55 -19.02 2.72
CA ILE A 223 14.80 -18.67 3.94
C ILE A 223 14.09 -17.31 3.79
N TYR A 224 14.65 -16.39 2.99
CA TYR A 224 14.07 -15.07 2.75
C TYR A 224 12.82 -15.07 1.87
N VAL A 225 12.62 -16.10 1.03
CA VAL A 225 11.58 -16.10 0.00
C VAL A 225 10.18 -16.07 0.61
N LEU A 226 9.90 -16.89 1.61
CA LEU A 226 8.58 -16.96 2.22
C LEU A 226 8.21 -15.67 3.00
N PRO A 227 9.08 -15.09 3.82
CA PRO A 227 8.85 -13.74 4.38
C PRO A 227 8.56 -12.69 3.32
N TRP A 228 9.28 -12.70 2.20
CA TRP A 228 9.05 -11.74 1.11
C TRP A 228 7.69 -11.95 0.41
N ILE A 229 7.23 -13.19 0.26
CA ILE A 229 5.88 -13.49 -0.22
C ILE A 229 4.82 -12.97 0.76
N TRP A 230 5.02 -13.15 2.06
CA TRP A 230 4.12 -12.63 3.09
C TRP A 230 4.14 -11.10 3.16
N TYR A 231 5.29 -10.46 2.94
CA TYR A 231 5.37 -9.01 2.79
C TYR A 231 4.49 -8.51 1.63
N GLY A 232 4.61 -9.15 0.47
CA GLY A 232 3.76 -8.85 -0.69
C GLY A 232 2.27 -9.05 -0.40
N TRP A 233 1.93 -10.11 0.34
CA TRP A 233 0.57 -10.38 0.79
C TRP A 233 0.02 -9.28 1.69
N TRP A 234 0.79 -8.83 2.69
CA TRP A 234 0.40 -7.72 3.57
C TRP A 234 0.19 -6.44 2.78
N LEU A 235 1.17 -6.07 1.98
CA LEU A 235 1.14 -4.85 1.18
C LEU A 235 -0.07 -4.83 0.23
N PHE A 236 -0.25 -5.89 -0.55
CA PHE A 236 -1.37 -5.98 -1.48
C PHE A 236 -2.71 -5.98 -0.75
N SER A 237 -2.86 -6.82 0.28
CA SER A 237 -4.14 -6.97 0.97
C SER A 237 -4.59 -5.67 1.61
N VAL A 238 -3.71 -4.99 2.32
CA VAL A 238 -4.04 -3.72 2.98
C VAL A 238 -4.37 -2.65 1.94
N THR A 239 -3.47 -2.42 0.98
CA THR A 239 -3.66 -1.37 -0.04
C THR A 239 -4.90 -1.63 -0.89
N TYR A 240 -5.10 -2.87 -1.35
CA TYR A 240 -6.27 -3.22 -2.15
C TYR A 240 -7.58 -2.97 -1.40
N LEU A 241 -7.66 -3.43 -0.15
CA LEU A 241 -8.88 -3.31 0.65
C LEU A 241 -9.18 -1.88 1.12
N GLN A 242 -8.19 -0.99 1.10
CA GLN A 242 -8.38 0.45 1.36
C GLN A 242 -8.93 1.21 0.15
N HIS A 243 -8.74 0.67 -1.05
CA HIS A 243 -9.20 1.28 -2.31
C HIS A 243 -10.36 0.53 -2.96
N HIS A 244 -10.79 -0.61 -2.41
CA HIS A 244 -11.89 -1.41 -2.94
C HIS A 244 -12.87 -1.77 -1.81
N HIS A 245 -14.09 -1.27 -1.90
CA HIS A 245 -15.16 -1.55 -0.94
C HIS A 245 -16.53 -1.46 -1.61
N ASP A 246 -17.55 -2.03 -0.97
CA ASP A 246 -18.91 -1.97 -1.44
C ASP A 246 -19.42 -0.52 -1.49
N GLY A 247 -20.14 -0.19 -2.56
CA GLY A 247 -20.69 1.15 -2.77
C GLY A 247 -19.68 2.22 -3.20
N GLN A 248 -18.44 1.82 -3.56
CA GLN A 248 -17.45 2.74 -4.09
C GLN A 248 -17.92 3.34 -5.43
N VAL A 249 -17.62 4.62 -5.62
CA VAL A 249 -17.79 5.33 -6.89
C VAL A 249 -16.43 5.54 -7.53
N VAL A 250 -16.29 5.19 -8.81
CA VAL A 250 -15.10 5.47 -9.63
C VAL A 250 -15.44 6.60 -10.59
N TYR A 251 -14.60 7.61 -10.63
CA TYR A 251 -14.84 8.82 -11.40
C TYR A 251 -14.21 8.79 -12.79
N ASN A 252 -14.86 9.39 -13.77
CA ASN A 252 -14.36 9.54 -15.13
C ASN A 252 -14.25 11.02 -15.52
N LYS A 253 -15.39 11.70 -15.72
CA LYS A 253 -15.42 13.08 -16.21
C LYS A 253 -15.46 14.13 -15.10
N ASN A 254 -16.15 13.83 -14.03
CA ASN A 254 -16.36 14.77 -12.92
C ASN A 254 -15.37 14.52 -11.77
N TRP A 255 -14.26 13.87 -12.05
CA TRP A 255 -13.23 13.59 -11.07
C TRP A 255 -12.65 14.89 -10.50
N ASN A 256 -12.49 14.93 -9.19
CA ASN A 256 -11.64 15.89 -8.50
C ASN A 256 -10.87 15.17 -7.37
N TYR A 257 -9.82 15.80 -6.92
CA TYR A 257 -8.91 15.24 -5.94
C TYR A 257 -9.61 14.82 -4.63
N VAL A 258 -10.49 15.67 -4.12
CA VAL A 258 -11.16 15.48 -2.84
C VAL A 258 -12.16 14.32 -2.90
N ASP A 259 -12.98 14.28 -3.94
CA ASP A 259 -13.98 13.22 -4.12
C ASP A 259 -13.28 11.86 -4.32
N GLY A 260 -12.18 11.83 -5.07
CA GLY A 260 -11.35 10.65 -5.20
C GLY A 260 -10.79 10.18 -3.85
N ALA A 261 -10.22 11.10 -3.05
CA ALA A 261 -9.68 10.79 -1.72
C ALA A 261 -10.75 10.24 -0.76
N MET A 262 -11.93 10.81 -0.77
CA MET A 262 -13.05 10.38 0.09
C MET A 262 -13.67 9.04 -0.33
N GLN A 263 -13.24 8.45 -1.45
CA GLN A 263 -13.59 7.06 -1.80
C GLN A 263 -12.65 6.03 -1.16
N THR A 264 -11.55 6.44 -0.56
CA THR A 264 -10.75 5.52 0.26
C THR A 264 -11.47 5.19 1.57
N ILE A 265 -11.08 4.10 2.20
CA ILE A 265 -11.66 3.64 3.47
C ILE A 265 -10.57 3.42 4.50
N ASP A 266 -10.79 3.91 5.71
CA ASP A 266 -9.99 3.54 6.87
C ASP A 266 -10.39 2.13 7.33
N ARG A 267 -9.42 1.22 7.32
CA ARG A 267 -9.68 -0.17 7.66
C ARG A 267 -8.79 -0.61 8.81
N SER A 268 -9.38 -0.78 9.99
CA SER A 268 -8.66 -1.30 11.15
C SER A 268 -8.56 -2.83 11.11
N TYR A 269 -7.37 -3.34 11.42
CA TYR A 269 -7.10 -4.77 11.62
C TYR A 269 -6.88 -5.12 13.09
N GLY A 270 -7.20 -4.20 13.97
CA GLY A 270 -7.02 -4.29 15.41
C GLY A 270 -5.81 -3.48 15.89
N ILE A 271 -5.91 -2.99 17.13
CA ILE A 271 -5.00 -1.99 17.69
C ILE A 271 -3.52 -2.37 17.56
N LEU A 272 -3.17 -3.64 17.73
CA LEU A 272 -1.75 -4.07 17.63
C LEU A 272 -1.21 -3.96 16.20
N ILE A 273 -2.02 -4.30 15.21
CA ILE A 273 -1.65 -4.20 13.81
C ILE A 273 -1.62 -2.73 13.39
N ASP A 274 -2.63 -1.96 13.75
CA ASP A 274 -2.75 -0.56 13.37
C ASP A 274 -1.61 0.29 13.95
N GLU A 275 -1.27 0.11 15.23
CA GLU A 275 -0.13 0.79 15.86
C GLU A 275 1.23 0.35 15.28
N ALA A 276 1.42 -0.96 15.07
CA ALA A 276 2.67 -1.47 14.53
C ALA A 276 2.91 -1.04 13.09
N SER A 277 1.83 -0.94 12.29
CA SER A 277 1.85 -0.45 10.89
C SER A 277 1.74 1.07 10.79
N HIS A 278 1.98 1.80 11.89
CA HIS A 278 2.02 3.26 11.92
C HIS A 278 0.70 3.93 11.52
N HIS A 279 -0.43 3.29 11.78
CA HIS A 279 -1.77 3.78 11.46
C HIS A 279 -2.04 3.99 9.96
N ILE A 280 -1.22 3.45 9.05
CA ILE A 280 -1.51 3.52 7.61
C ILE A 280 -2.77 2.72 7.25
N THR A 281 -3.17 1.78 8.11
CA THR A 281 -4.35 0.93 7.98
C THR A 281 -5.63 1.71 8.29
N ASP A 282 -5.73 2.27 9.48
CA ASP A 282 -6.94 2.88 10.04
C ASP A 282 -6.97 4.41 9.92
N CYS A 283 -6.05 5.00 9.15
CA CYS A 283 -5.95 6.45 8.88
C CYS A 283 -5.62 6.76 7.41
N HIS A 284 -6.03 5.91 6.47
CA HIS A 284 -5.69 6.00 5.06
C HIS A 284 -6.44 7.11 4.33
N VAL A 285 -7.67 7.42 4.76
CA VAL A 285 -8.46 8.54 4.20
C VAL A 285 -7.71 9.86 4.38
N VAL A 286 -7.21 10.13 5.58
CA VAL A 286 -6.42 11.35 5.85
C VAL A 286 -5.10 11.35 5.08
N HIS A 287 -4.46 10.21 4.95
CA HIS A 287 -3.24 10.07 4.17
C HIS A 287 -3.45 10.51 2.70
N HIS A 288 -4.55 10.11 2.07
CA HIS A 288 -4.92 10.58 0.73
C HIS A 288 -5.38 12.03 0.73
N LEU A 289 -6.33 12.39 1.59
CA LEU A 289 -6.99 13.69 1.60
C LEU A 289 -6.03 14.86 1.86
N ALA A 290 -5.03 14.69 2.76
CA ALA A 290 -4.03 15.69 3.08
C ALA A 290 -2.86 15.73 2.08
N PHE A 291 -3.01 15.15 0.90
CA PHE A 291 -1.99 15.07 -0.14
C PHE A 291 -0.64 14.54 0.38
N THR A 292 -0.72 13.50 1.20
CA THR A 292 0.48 12.84 1.77
C THR A 292 1.44 13.77 2.53
N LYS A 293 0.94 14.89 3.06
CA LYS A 293 1.77 15.87 3.79
C LYS A 293 1.86 15.61 5.29
N ILE A 294 1.10 14.64 5.78
CA ILE A 294 1.07 14.27 7.20
C ILE A 294 1.98 13.05 7.40
N PRO A 295 3.04 13.15 8.23
CA PRO A 295 3.86 11.99 8.59
C PRO A 295 3.03 10.93 9.32
N HIS A 296 3.42 9.65 9.17
CA HIS A 296 2.67 8.53 9.75
C HIS A 296 2.38 8.69 11.25
N TYR A 297 3.31 9.21 12.04
CA TYR A 297 3.13 9.39 13.49
C TYR A 297 2.14 10.49 13.88
N HIS A 298 1.59 11.22 12.90
CA HIS A 298 0.51 12.20 13.09
C HIS A 298 -0.82 11.77 12.44
N LEU A 299 -0.85 10.64 11.70
CA LEU A 299 -2.06 10.20 10.99
C LEU A 299 -3.24 9.98 11.94
N ARG A 300 -3.03 9.30 13.08
CA ARG A 300 -4.13 9.07 14.04
C ARG A 300 -4.72 10.38 14.55
N LYS A 301 -3.88 11.33 14.98
CA LYS A 301 -4.31 12.65 15.42
C LYS A 301 -5.09 13.40 14.34
N ALA A 302 -4.59 13.37 13.11
CA ALA A 302 -5.24 14.05 11.98
C ALA A 302 -6.58 13.38 11.62
N THR A 303 -6.68 12.06 11.68
CA THR A 303 -7.95 11.34 11.47
C THR A 303 -8.99 11.70 12.54
N ASP A 304 -8.58 11.81 13.80
CA ASP A 304 -9.49 12.25 14.88
C ASP A 304 -9.99 13.67 14.66
N GLN A 305 -9.13 14.57 14.18
CA GLN A 305 -9.52 15.94 13.81
C GLN A 305 -10.47 15.97 12.61
N LEU A 306 -10.22 15.18 11.56
CA LEU A 306 -11.10 15.05 10.41
C LEU A 306 -12.48 14.54 10.84
N VAL A 307 -12.52 13.43 11.57
CA VAL A 307 -13.79 12.82 12.03
C VAL A 307 -14.58 13.77 12.90
N LYS A 308 -13.91 14.51 13.81
CA LYS A 308 -14.54 15.56 14.62
C LYS A 308 -15.13 16.66 13.73
N GLY A 309 -14.34 17.20 12.81
CA GLY A 309 -14.80 18.27 11.91
C GLY A 309 -15.95 17.83 11.02
N LEU A 310 -15.95 16.60 10.50
CA LEU A 310 -17.04 16.04 9.72
C LEU A 310 -18.32 15.89 10.55
N LYS A 311 -18.21 15.42 11.80
CA LYS A 311 -19.38 15.32 12.72
C LYS A 311 -19.98 16.68 13.00
N GLU A 312 -19.18 17.67 13.34
CA GLU A 312 -19.63 19.05 13.66
C GLU A 312 -20.32 19.74 12.47
N ASN A 313 -19.97 19.35 11.24
CA ASN A 313 -20.57 19.90 10.02
C ASN A 313 -21.63 19.00 9.37
N GLY A 314 -22.05 17.92 10.03
CA GLY A 314 -23.08 16.99 9.50
C GLY A 314 -22.65 16.15 8.29
N LEU A 315 -21.34 16.02 8.06
CA LEU A 315 -20.75 15.35 6.91
C LEU A 315 -20.17 13.97 7.22
N ILE A 316 -20.39 13.44 8.41
CA ILE A 316 -19.78 12.16 8.85
C ILE A 316 -20.13 10.98 7.94
N ASN A 317 -21.28 11.02 7.26
CA ASN A 317 -21.70 9.97 6.32
C ASN A 317 -20.82 9.88 5.07
N THR A 318 -19.96 10.89 4.79
CA THR A 318 -18.99 10.84 3.70
C THR A 318 -17.70 10.09 4.08
N TYR A 319 -17.45 9.92 5.37
CA TYR A 319 -16.28 9.19 5.88
C TYR A 319 -16.59 7.69 6.01
N LYS A 320 -15.65 6.88 5.55
CA LYS A 320 -15.79 5.43 5.54
C LYS A 320 -14.78 4.79 6.48
N TYR A 321 -15.28 3.93 7.34
CA TYR A 321 -14.48 3.15 8.28
C TYR A 321 -15.03 1.73 8.39
N GLN A 322 -14.14 0.74 8.41
CA GLN A 322 -14.51 -0.65 8.63
C GLN A 322 -13.48 -1.37 9.51
N PHE A 323 -13.96 -2.15 10.48
CA PHE A 323 -13.11 -3.13 11.16
C PHE A 323 -13.07 -4.42 10.35
N THR A 324 -11.86 -4.98 10.17
CA THR A 324 -11.64 -6.25 9.50
C THR A 324 -10.58 -7.01 10.28
N GLY A 325 -10.91 -8.14 10.91
CA GLY A 325 -9.90 -8.95 11.58
C GLY A 325 -8.84 -9.46 10.60
N VAL A 326 -7.60 -9.62 11.06
CA VAL A 326 -6.49 -10.12 10.19
C VAL A 326 -6.87 -11.44 9.52
N PHE A 327 -7.54 -12.34 10.23
CA PHE A 327 -7.97 -13.63 9.69
C PHE A 327 -9.16 -13.52 8.73
N ASP A 328 -9.92 -12.42 8.77
CA ASP A 328 -11.03 -12.18 7.85
C ASP A 328 -10.55 -11.75 6.45
N ILE A 329 -9.29 -11.34 6.32
CA ILE A 329 -8.67 -11.00 5.03
C ILE A 329 -8.71 -12.20 4.07
N PHE A 330 -8.41 -13.42 4.55
CA PHE A 330 -8.39 -14.62 3.72
C PHE A 330 -9.78 -14.97 3.13
N PRO A 331 -10.85 -15.14 3.96
CA PRO A 331 -12.18 -15.38 3.41
C PRO A 331 -12.71 -14.19 2.61
N TYR A 332 -12.25 -12.97 2.90
CA TYR A 332 -12.65 -11.81 2.12
C TYR A 332 -12.23 -11.93 0.66
N PHE A 333 -10.97 -12.25 0.38
CA PHE A 333 -10.51 -12.50 -0.99
C PHE A 333 -11.10 -13.76 -1.61
N TRP A 334 -11.48 -14.74 -0.80
CA TRP A 334 -12.16 -15.95 -1.30
C TRP A 334 -13.56 -15.63 -1.79
N ASN A 335 -14.31 -14.81 -1.05
CA ASN A 335 -15.73 -14.57 -1.27
C ASN A 335 -16.02 -13.34 -2.15
N HIS A 336 -15.10 -12.39 -2.23
CA HIS A 336 -15.32 -11.10 -2.88
C HIS A 336 -14.43 -10.93 -4.11
N TRP A 337 -15.09 -10.55 -5.19
CA TRP A 337 -14.44 -9.95 -6.36
C TRP A 337 -15.14 -8.63 -6.59
N PHE A 338 -14.39 -7.55 -6.45
CA PHE A 338 -14.98 -6.23 -6.47
C PHE A 338 -15.27 -5.78 -7.89
N PHE A 339 -16.53 -5.84 -8.28
CA PHE A 339 -17.03 -5.11 -9.42
C PHE A 339 -17.60 -3.77 -8.94
N ILE A 340 -17.20 -2.71 -9.63
CA ILE A 340 -17.71 -1.37 -9.38
C ILE A 340 -19.02 -1.18 -10.12
N ASP A 341 -20.09 -0.88 -9.38
CA ASP A 341 -21.42 -0.63 -9.94
C ASP A 341 -21.57 0.83 -10.37
N ASN A 342 -20.95 1.75 -9.64
CA ASN A 342 -21.10 3.18 -9.79
C ASN A 342 -19.88 3.79 -10.50
N VAL A 343 -20.09 4.22 -11.74
CA VAL A 343 -19.12 5.00 -12.53
C VAL A 343 -19.78 6.32 -12.86
N ASP A 344 -19.13 7.42 -12.44
CA ASP A 344 -19.58 8.78 -12.78
C ASP A 344 -19.20 9.18 -14.23
#